data_4baa98aebeeac9465a15dbf36c0ab1ec
#
_entry.id   4baa98aebeeac9465a15dbf36c0ab1ec
#
_cell.length_a   1.000
_cell.length_b   1.000
_cell.length_c   1.000
_cell.angle_alpha   90.00
_cell.angle_beta   90.00
_cell.angle_gamma   90.00
#
_symmetry.space_group_name_H-M   'P 1'
#
loop_
_entity.id
_entity.type
_entity.pdbx_description
1 polymer ?
#
loop_
_entity_poly.entity_id
_entity_poly.type
_entity_poly.pdbx_seq_one_letter_code
_entity_poly.pdbx_strand_id
1 'polypeptide(L)'
;MKLQSSCPVCLKEFITNQMIGTSESSLPMITNLSSVGFREDGRYEMMCLKGHTSITFLQQQKFEILFDIGAYAIIDGYYREAVSSFTSSLERFYEFFIKVVCISKGISESKVVEAWKEVSNQSERQLGAFIFLHLLELGCKPTLLNNTKIKFRNGVIHKGMIPSEEQALEYGQAVLDVIRPLLKILKENYSEAISTAVFQYLNSIRNPSDDGVPVSTMCLTTILSLSYAEPAHETQSLSEAISQLKNWKSIVENTVFPE
;
A
#
# COMPACT_ATOMS: atom_id res chain seq x y z
N MET A 1 -4.21 -2.28 -12.09
CA MET A 1 -3.27 -1.25 -11.59
C MET A 1 -1.86 -1.61 -12.05
N LYS A 2 -1.07 -0.63 -12.52
CA LYS A 2 0.32 -0.83 -12.95
C LYS A 2 1.21 0.18 -12.22
N LEU A 3 2.44 -0.23 -11.89
CA LEU A 3 3.44 0.65 -11.30
C LEU A 3 4.16 1.43 -12.39
N GLN A 4 4.45 2.68 -12.10
CA GLN A 4 5.29 3.52 -12.95
C GLN A 4 6.52 3.96 -12.14
N SER A 5 7.70 3.76 -12.70
CA SER A 5 8.95 4.13 -12.05
C SER A 5 9.94 4.71 -13.07
N SER A 6 10.67 5.71 -12.67
CA SER A 6 11.76 6.29 -13.44
C SER A 6 13.05 5.52 -13.23
N CYS A 7 13.90 5.46 -14.26
CA CYS A 7 15.22 4.85 -14.13
C CYS A 7 16.13 5.71 -13.22
N PRO A 8 16.67 5.15 -12.11
CA PRO A 8 17.54 5.91 -11.20
C PRO A 8 18.83 6.38 -11.84
N VAL A 9 19.36 5.66 -12.84
CA VAL A 9 20.56 6.05 -13.58
C VAL A 9 20.26 7.28 -14.44
N CYS A 10 19.18 7.25 -15.23
CA CYS A 10 18.77 8.40 -16.04
C CYS A 10 18.44 9.63 -15.18
N LEU A 11 17.81 9.42 -14.03
CA LEU A 11 17.50 10.49 -13.08
C LEU A 11 18.78 11.13 -12.54
N LYS A 12 19.78 10.32 -12.15
CA LYS A 12 21.07 10.81 -11.70
C LYS A 12 21.80 11.61 -12.79
N GLU A 13 21.83 11.10 -14.03
CA GLU A 13 22.41 11.80 -15.18
C GLU A 13 21.75 13.17 -15.40
N PHE A 14 20.42 13.22 -15.34
CA PHE A 14 19.68 14.46 -15.49
C PHE A 14 20.01 15.50 -14.40
N ILE A 15 20.00 15.09 -13.13
CA ILE A 15 20.34 15.98 -12.01
C ILE A 15 21.77 16.50 -12.17
N THR A 16 22.71 15.64 -12.56
CA THR A 16 24.11 16.02 -12.77
C THR A 16 24.25 17.03 -13.92
N ASN A 17 23.56 16.82 -15.05
CA ASN A 17 23.59 17.72 -16.20
C ASN A 17 22.95 19.10 -15.89
N GLN A 18 21.86 19.13 -15.09
CA GLN A 18 21.28 20.40 -14.62
C GLN A 18 22.23 21.19 -13.71
N MET A 19 22.96 20.51 -12.84
CA MET A 19 23.95 21.15 -11.95
C MET A 19 25.13 21.75 -12.74
N ILE A 20 25.44 21.20 -13.92
CA ILE A 20 26.53 21.67 -14.80
C ILE A 20 26.07 22.76 -15.80
N GLY A 21 24.75 23.11 -15.78
CA GLY A 21 24.20 24.20 -16.61
C GLY A 21 23.97 23.84 -18.08
N THR A 22 23.99 22.56 -18.45
CA THR A 22 23.60 22.07 -19.77
C THR A 22 22.11 21.78 -19.77
N SER A 23 21.27 22.79 -20.03
CA SER A 23 19.83 22.68 -19.97
C SER A 23 19.23 22.03 -21.23
N GLU A 24 18.77 20.81 -21.14
CA GLU A 24 17.62 20.34 -21.92
C GLU A 24 16.36 20.44 -21.07
N SER A 25 15.39 21.20 -21.54
CA SER A 25 14.25 21.71 -20.77
C SER A 25 13.05 20.74 -20.63
N SER A 26 13.24 19.44 -20.80
CA SER A 26 12.17 18.45 -20.61
C SER A 26 12.48 17.54 -19.42
N LEU A 27 11.55 17.50 -18.47
CA LEU A 27 11.61 16.58 -17.33
C LEU A 27 11.80 15.14 -17.82
N PRO A 28 12.95 14.49 -17.59
CA PRO A 28 13.21 13.12 -18.07
C PRO A 28 12.35 12.07 -17.37
N MET A 29 11.58 12.48 -16.36
CA MET A 29 10.66 11.59 -15.63
C MET A 29 9.56 11.02 -16.53
N ILE A 30 9.14 11.71 -17.59
CA ILE A 30 8.04 11.28 -18.44
C ILE A 30 8.52 10.33 -19.57
N THR A 31 9.75 10.46 -20.03
CA THR A 31 10.25 9.72 -21.20
C THR A 31 10.89 8.36 -20.88
N ASN A 32 11.13 8.05 -19.59
CA ASN A 32 11.83 6.84 -19.15
C ASN A 32 11.04 6.02 -18.11
N LEU A 33 9.68 6.08 -18.14
CA LEU A 33 8.85 5.30 -17.26
C LEU A 33 8.77 3.85 -17.72
N SER A 34 9.08 2.92 -16.83
CA SER A 34 8.77 1.50 -16.99
C SER A 34 7.46 1.18 -16.31
N SER A 35 6.58 0.39 -16.97
CA SER A 35 5.30 -0.04 -16.39
C SER A 35 5.34 -1.54 -16.13
N VAL A 36 5.16 -1.92 -14.85
CA VAL A 36 5.17 -3.32 -14.41
C VAL A 36 3.92 -3.63 -13.59
N GLY A 37 3.51 -4.91 -13.55
CA GLY A 37 2.44 -5.38 -12.68
C GLY A 37 2.91 -5.47 -11.22
N PHE A 38 1.96 -5.47 -10.27
CA PHE A 38 2.29 -5.70 -8.86
C PHE A 38 2.85 -7.10 -8.62
N ARG A 39 3.88 -7.17 -7.78
CA ARG A 39 4.54 -8.40 -7.34
C ARG A 39 4.43 -8.55 -5.82
N GLU A 40 4.28 -9.78 -5.38
CA GLU A 40 4.18 -10.12 -3.94
C GLU A 40 5.44 -9.74 -3.16
N ASP A 41 6.61 -9.85 -3.81
CA ASP A 41 7.91 -9.58 -3.21
C ASP A 41 8.26 -8.07 -3.14
N GLY A 42 7.46 -7.19 -3.76
CA GLY A 42 7.73 -5.75 -3.79
C GLY A 42 9.04 -5.34 -4.46
N ARG A 43 9.73 -6.27 -5.15
CA ARG A 43 11.02 -6.08 -5.80
C ARG A 43 10.85 -6.14 -7.32
N TYR A 44 11.33 -5.10 -8.01
CA TYR A 44 11.15 -4.91 -9.45
C TYR A 44 12.49 -4.74 -10.14
N GLU A 45 12.87 -5.70 -10.97
CA GLU A 45 13.97 -5.54 -11.94
C GLU A 45 13.44 -4.80 -13.16
N MET A 46 14.09 -3.71 -13.51
CA MET A 46 13.62 -2.80 -14.55
C MET A 46 14.75 -2.49 -15.52
N MET A 47 14.40 -2.43 -16.81
CA MET A 47 15.29 -1.94 -17.86
C MET A 47 14.63 -0.75 -18.55
N CYS A 48 15.30 0.39 -18.59
CA CYS A 48 14.79 1.58 -19.26
C CYS A 48 15.08 1.56 -20.77
N LEU A 49 14.49 2.50 -21.52
CA LEU A 49 14.68 2.62 -22.97
C LEU A 49 16.14 2.85 -23.39
N LYS A 50 17.00 3.37 -22.48
CA LYS A 50 18.44 3.50 -22.72
C LYS A 50 19.23 2.23 -22.38
N GLY A 51 18.57 1.13 -21.99
CA GLY A 51 19.22 -0.13 -21.64
C GLY A 51 19.82 -0.19 -20.24
N HIS A 52 19.62 0.81 -19.37
CA HIS A 52 20.06 0.72 -17.99
C HIS A 52 19.19 -0.28 -17.23
N THR A 53 19.84 -1.21 -16.55
CA THR A 53 19.18 -2.13 -15.59
C THR A 53 19.23 -1.53 -14.19
N SER A 54 18.15 -1.68 -13.43
CA SER A 54 18.05 -1.20 -12.05
C SER A 54 17.06 -2.06 -11.27
N ILE A 55 17.15 -1.99 -9.94
CA ILE A 55 16.21 -2.64 -9.02
C ILE A 55 15.49 -1.55 -8.25
N THR A 56 14.16 -1.62 -8.26
CA THR A 56 13.30 -0.69 -7.52
C THR A 56 12.50 -1.46 -6.47
N PHE A 57 12.54 -1.00 -5.23
CA PHE A 57 11.78 -1.54 -4.11
C PHE A 57 10.56 -0.68 -3.83
N LEU A 58 9.39 -1.31 -3.68
CA LEU A 58 8.16 -0.64 -3.32
C LEU A 58 8.10 -0.45 -1.80
N GLN A 59 7.91 0.80 -1.35
CA GLN A 59 7.86 1.13 0.09
C GLN A 59 6.51 0.82 0.75
N GLN A 60 5.44 0.80 -0.04
CA GLN A 60 4.08 0.59 0.46
C GLN A 60 3.94 -0.74 1.17
N GLN A 61 3.24 -0.71 2.30
CA GLN A 61 2.86 -1.92 3.02
C GLN A 61 1.70 -2.63 2.32
N LYS A 62 1.56 -3.93 2.53
CA LYS A 62 0.53 -4.74 1.84
C LYS A 62 -0.88 -4.20 2.01
N PHE A 63 -1.22 -3.63 3.16
CA PHE A 63 -2.56 -3.08 3.38
C PHE A 63 -2.86 -1.88 2.48
N GLU A 64 -1.86 -1.00 2.22
CA GLU A 64 -2.02 0.16 1.33
C GLU A 64 -2.31 -0.31 -0.10
N ILE A 65 -1.51 -1.24 -0.60
CA ILE A 65 -1.63 -1.78 -1.96
C ILE A 65 -2.96 -2.54 -2.15
N LEU A 66 -3.32 -3.38 -1.19
CA LEU A 66 -4.56 -4.16 -1.27
C LEU A 66 -5.80 -3.26 -1.25
N PHE A 67 -5.75 -2.15 -0.51
CA PHE A 67 -6.85 -1.19 -0.53
C PHE A 67 -7.02 -0.56 -1.90
N ASP A 68 -5.93 -0.10 -2.50
CA ASP A 68 -5.94 0.48 -3.84
C ASP A 68 -6.34 -0.54 -4.91
N ILE A 69 -5.89 -1.80 -4.82
CA ILE A 69 -6.35 -2.88 -5.70
C ILE A 69 -7.88 -3.01 -5.60
N GLY A 70 -8.46 -2.95 -4.41
CA GLY A 70 -9.91 -2.94 -4.21
C GLY A 70 -10.60 -1.76 -4.90
N ALA A 71 -10.03 -0.56 -4.79
CA ALA A 71 -10.55 0.63 -5.47
C ALA A 71 -10.48 0.51 -7.00
N TYR A 72 -9.36 0.02 -7.54
CA TYR A 72 -9.24 -0.26 -8.98
C TYR A 72 -10.18 -1.37 -9.44
N ALA A 73 -10.43 -2.39 -8.62
CA ALA A 73 -11.40 -3.43 -8.95
C ALA A 73 -12.83 -2.87 -9.08
N ILE A 74 -13.21 -1.86 -8.27
CA ILE A 74 -14.48 -1.13 -8.46
C ILE A 74 -14.48 -0.40 -9.80
N ILE A 75 -13.40 0.30 -10.16
CA ILE A 75 -13.27 1.05 -11.42
C ILE A 75 -13.45 0.12 -12.63
N ASP A 76 -12.92 -1.10 -12.54
CA ASP A 76 -12.91 -2.08 -13.61
C ASP A 76 -14.16 -3.02 -13.59
N GLY A 77 -15.10 -2.81 -12.63
CA GLY A 77 -16.34 -3.58 -12.53
C GLY A 77 -16.22 -4.94 -11.83
N TYR A 78 -15.09 -5.23 -11.19
CA TYR A 78 -14.82 -6.49 -10.46
C TYR A 78 -15.19 -6.35 -8.97
N TYR A 79 -16.47 -6.20 -8.66
CA TYR A 79 -16.94 -5.85 -7.33
C TYR A 79 -16.70 -6.92 -6.26
N ARG A 80 -16.70 -8.21 -6.64
CA ARG A 80 -16.38 -9.31 -5.73
C ARG A 80 -14.91 -9.24 -5.31
N GLU A 81 -14.03 -9.01 -6.24
CA GLU A 81 -12.59 -8.85 -6.05
C GLU A 81 -12.28 -7.59 -5.22
N ALA A 82 -13.07 -6.52 -5.40
CA ALA A 82 -12.98 -5.32 -4.59
C ALA A 82 -13.24 -5.63 -3.11
N VAL A 83 -14.36 -6.32 -2.80
CA VAL A 83 -14.68 -6.72 -1.41
C VAL A 83 -13.60 -7.62 -0.82
N SER A 84 -13.07 -8.56 -1.60
CA SER A 84 -11.98 -9.44 -1.17
C SER A 84 -10.71 -8.66 -0.84
N SER A 85 -10.32 -7.71 -1.71
CA SER A 85 -9.13 -6.89 -1.54
C SER A 85 -9.24 -5.95 -0.34
N PHE A 86 -10.38 -5.29 -0.14
CA PHE A 86 -10.63 -4.47 1.06
C PHE A 86 -10.58 -5.29 2.35
N THR A 87 -11.12 -6.53 2.32
CA THR A 87 -11.05 -7.44 3.47
C THR A 87 -9.59 -7.78 3.79
N SER A 88 -8.82 -8.17 2.77
CA SER A 88 -7.41 -8.50 2.94
C SER A 88 -6.59 -7.30 3.39
N SER A 89 -6.91 -6.08 2.91
CA SER A 89 -6.30 -4.84 3.37
C SER A 89 -6.51 -4.65 4.88
N LEU A 90 -7.73 -4.81 5.37
CA LEU A 90 -8.04 -4.68 6.80
C LEU A 90 -7.26 -5.69 7.65
N GLU A 91 -7.20 -6.95 7.22
CA GLU A 91 -6.44 -8.00 7.93
C GLU A 91 -4.94 -7.70 7.96
N ARG A 92 -4.36 -7.25 6.84
CA ARG A 92 -2.95 -6.84 6.76
C ARG A 92 -2.68 -5.56 7.55
N PHE A 93 -3.66 -4.67 7.70
CA PHE A 93 -3.54 -3.51 8.57
C PHE A 93 -3.47 -3.92 10.06
N TYR A 94 -4.26 -4.88 10.50
CA TYR A 94 -4.17 -5.39 11.89
C TYR A 94 -2.80 -5.99 12.17
N GLU A 95 -2.25 -6.76 11.23
CA GLU A 95 -0.87 -7.27 11.32
C GLU A 95 0.15 -6.14 11.45
N PHE A 96 0.04 -5.12 10.59
CA PHE A 96 0.94 -3.97 10.61
C PHE A 96 0.84 -3.18 11.92
N PHE A 97 -0.36 -2.95 12.42
CA PHE A 97 -0.59 -2.30 13.72
C PHE A 97 0.13 -3.05 14.85
N ILE A 98 -0.06 -4.37 14.93
CA ILE A 98 0.60 -5.21 15.93
C ILE A 98 2.11 -5.12 15.80
N LYS A 99 2.66 -5.23 14.58
CA LYS A 99 4.10 -5.11 14.32
C LYS A 99 4.65 -3.77 14.81
N VAL A 100 4.02 -2.66 14.47
CA VAL A 100 4.45 -1.30 14.84
C VAL A 100 4.44 -1.12 16.36
N VAL A 101 3.37 -1.53 17.03
CA VAL A 101 3.29 -1.45 18.50
C VAL A 101 4.36 -2.31 19.16
N CYS A 102 4.58 -3.54 18.71
CA CYS A 102 5.65 -4.39 19.23
C CYS A 102 7.04 -3.76 19.06
N ILE A 103 7.33 -3.18 17.90
CA ILE A 103 8.60 -2.46 17.64
C ILE A 103 8.75 -1.28 18.61
N SER A 104 7.70 -0.50 18.85
CA SER A 104 7.73 0.64 19.77
C SER A 104 8.06 0.23 21.21
N LYS A 105 7.76 -1.02 21.59
CA LYS A 105 8.12 -1.60 22.90
C LYS A 105 9.51 -2.25 22.91
N GLY A 106 10.29 -2.10 21.86
CA GLY A 106 11.63 -2.69 21.78
C GLY A 106 11.64 -4.20 21.54
N ILE A 107 10.52 -4.80 21.10
CA ILE A 107 10.46 -6.23 20.77
C ILE A 107 11.16 -6.44 19.43
N SER A 108 12.12 -7.36 19.37
CA SER A 108 12.85 -7.67 18.14
C SER A 108 11.93 -8.26 17.08
N GLU A 109 12.22 -7.95 15.80
CA GLU A 109 11.45 -8.45 14.65
C GLU A 109 11.33 -9.98 14.65
N SER A 110 12.40 -10.70 14.99
CA SER A 110 12.40 -12.17 15.04
C SER A 110 11.33 -12.72 15.99
N LYS A 111 11.18 -12.11 17.17
CA LYS A 111 10.16 -12.50 18.15
C LYS A 111 8.75 -12.18 17.68
N VAL A 112 8.56 -11.04 17.02
CA VAL A 112 7.26 -10.67 16.43
C VAL A 112 6.88 -11.67 15.34
N VAL A 113 7.81 -12.00 14.43
CA VAL A 113 7.58 -12.97 13.35
C VAL A 113 7.30 -14.37 13.91
N GLU A 114 8.01 -14.80 14.95
CA GLU A 114 7.77 -16.08 15.61
C GLU A 114 6.37 -16.17 16.21
N ALA A 115 5.97 -15.16 16.99
CA ALA A 115 4.63 -15.10 17.58
C ALA A 115 3.53 -14.98 16.53
N TRP A 116 3.79 -14.22 15.43
CA TRP A 116 2.83 -14.04 14.35
C TRP A 116 2.49 -15.36 13.64
N LYS A 117 3.41 -16.30 13.52
CA LYS A 117 3.17 -17.63 12.92
C LYS A 117 2.04 -18.39 13.61
N GLU A 118 1.86 -18.20 14.92
CA GLU A 118 0.82 -18.90 15.70
C GLU A 118 -0.59 -18.36 15.43
N VAL A 119 -0.71 -17.12 14.93
CA VAL A 119 -2.00 -16.45 14.69
C VAL A 119 -2.27 -16.21 13.21
N SER A 120 -1.26 -16.25 12.33
CA SER A 120 -1.34 -15.82 10.94
C SER A 120 -2.32 -16.63 10.07
N ASN A 121 -2.60 -17.87 10.43
CA ASN A 121 -3.43 -18.79 9.64
C ASN A 121 -4.95 -18.61 9.88
N GLN A 122 -5.37 -17.78 10.84
CA GLN A 122 -6.78 -17.60 11.20
C GLN A 122 -7.08 -16.11 11.46
N SER A 123 -7.94 -15.54 10.64
CA SER A 123 -8.30 -14.11 10.73
C SER A 123 -8.92 -13.73 12.08
N GLU A 124 -9.66 -14.64 12.71
CA GLU A 124 -10.24 -14.44 14.06
C GLU A 124 -9.16 -14.34 15.13
N ARG A 125 -8.08 -15.11 15.03
CA ARG A 125 -6.94 -15.01 15.97
C ARG A 125 -6.19 -13.67 15.77
N GLN A 126 -5.98 -13.26 14.52
CA GLN A 126 -5.35 -11.98 14.20
C GLN A 126 -6.18 -10.82 14.77
N LEU A 127 -7.50 -10.85 14.55
CA LEU A 127 -8.41 -9.86 15.09
C LEU A 127 -8.42 -9.84 16.63
N GLY A 128 -8.41 -11.01 17.27
CA GLY A 128 -8.32 -11.12 18.72
C GLY A 128 -7.04 -10.50 19.29
N ALA A 129 -5.89 -10.80 18.67
CA ALA A 129 -4.60 -10.21 19.05
C ALA A 129 -4.61 -8.68 18.91
N PHE A 130 -5.15 -8.16 17.79
CA PHE A 130 -5.30 -6.72 17.56
C PHE A 130 -6.18 -6.06 18.63
N ILE A 131 -7.36 -6.62 18.94
CA ILE A 131 -8.30 -6.05 19.92
C ILE A 131 -7.64 -5.89 21.29
N PHE A 132 -6.95 -6.92 21.78
CA PHE A 132 -6.33 -6.87 23.09
C PHE A 132 -5.10 -5.96 23.12
N LEU A 133 -4.30 -5.94 22.05
CA LEU A 133 -3.16 -5.03 21.96
C LEU A 133 -3.62 -3.56 21.91
N HIS A 134 -4.67 -3.27 21.13
CA HIS A 134 -5.28 -1.93 21.09
C HIS A 134 -5.81 -1.50 22.47
N LEU A 135 -6.49 -2.43 23.19
CA LEU A 135 -6.98 -2.15 24.54
C LEU A 135 -5.82 -1.84 25.50
N LEU A 136 -4.74 -2.59 25.45
CA LEU A 136 -3.56 -2.38 26.29
C LEU A 136 -2.86 -1.05 26.00
N GLU A 137 -2.77 -0.66 24.72
CA GLU A 137 -2.06 0.55 24.30
C GLU A 137 -2.90 1.83 24.46
N LEU A 138 -4.18 1.77 24.16
CA LEU A 138 -5.03 2.96 24.06
C LEU A 138 -6.12 3.01 25.15
N GLY A 139 -6.21 1.99 26.02
CA GLY A 139 -7.15 1.95 27.13
C GLY A 139 -8.62 1.79 26.74
N CYS A 140 -8.91 1.54 25.46
CA CYS A 140 -10.29 1.41 24.98
C CYS A 140 -10.43 0.32 23.90
N LYS A 141 -11.64 -0.14 23.68
CA LYS A 141 -11.96 -1.10 22.61
C LYS A 141 -11.82 -0.41 21.25
N PRO A 142 -11.19 -1.06 20.22
CA PRO A 142 -11.15 -0.51 18.87
C PRO A 142 -12.53 -0.46 18.22
N THR A 143 -12.71 0.49 17.30
CA THR A 143 -13.83 0.44 16.35
C THR A 143 -13.59 -0.70 15.35
N LEU A 144 -14.58 -1.54 15.16
CA LEU A 144 -14.52 -2.69 14.25
C LEU A 144 -15.64 -2.59 13.20
N LEU A 145 -15.53 -3.37 12.14
CA LEU A 145 -16.64 -3.56 11.20
C LEU A 145 -17.88 -4.06 11.96
N ASN A 146 -19.03 -3.49 11.66
CA ASN A 146 -20.30 -3.94 12.24
C ASN A 146 -20.71 -5.32 11.70
N ASN A 147 -21.61 -5.98 12.43
CA ASN A 147 -22.07 -7.34 12.09
C ASN A 147 -22.71 -7.44 10.70
N THR A 148 -23.36 -6.37 10.21
CA THR A 148 -23.97 -6.34 8.88
C THR A 148 -22.90 -6.43 7.80
N LYS A 149 -21.81 -5.65 7.92
CA LYS A 149 -20.69 -5.69 6.97
C LYS A 149 -19.90 -7.01 7.06
N ILE A 150 -19.78 -7.60 8.25
CA ILE A 150 -19.17 -8.94 8.42
C ILE A 150 -20.01 -10.01 7.72
N LYS A 151 -21.36 -10.01 7.92
CA LYS A 151 -22.25 -10.95 7.23
C LYS A 151 -22.23 -10.77 5.72
N PHE A 152 -22.19 -9.53 5.23
CA PHE A 152 -22.07 -9.22 3.82
C PHE A 152 -20.78 -9.80 3.24
N ARG A 153 -19.63 -9.50 3.85
CA ARG A 153 -18.31 -10.04 3.44
C ARG A 153 -18.33 -11.57 3.38
N ASN A 154 -18.90 -12.23 4.41
CA ASN A 154 -18.99 -13.68 4.44
C ASN A 154 -19.89 -14.23 3.31
N GLY A 155 -20.94 -13.51 2.93
CA GLY A 155 -21.76 -13.82 1.75
C GLY A 155 -20.94 -13.79 0.46
N VAL A 156 -20.16 -12.73 0.26
CA VAL A 156 -19.33 -12.55 -0.94
C VAL A 156 -18.20 -13.58 -0.99
N ILE A 157 -17.41 -13.72 0.07
CA ILE A 157 -16.20 -14.55 0.06
C ILE A 157 -16.52 -16.04 0.09
N HIS A 158 -17.42 -16.47 0.98
CA HIS A 158 -17.64 -17.89 1.26
C HIS A 158 -18.88 -18.49 0.59
N LYS A 159 -19.87 -17.66 0.19
CA LYS A 159 -21.14 -18.14 -0.37
C LYS A 159 -21.34 -17.78 -1.85
N GLY A 160 -20.31 -17.17 -2.48
CA GLY A 160 -20.37 -16.85 -3.91
C GLY A 160 -21.33 -15.70 -4.27
N MET A 161 -21.72 -14.85 -3.32
CA MET A 161 -22.57 -13.68 -3.61
C MET A 161 -21.79 -12.70 -4.50
N ILE A 162 -22.44 -12.21 -5.55
CA ILE A 162 -21.89 -11.18 -6.44
C ILE A 162 -22.49 -9.84 -5.99
N PRO A 163 -21.67 -8.91 -5.46
CA PRO A 163 -22.15 -7.62 -5.00
C PRO A 163 -22.39 -6.64 -6.18
N SER A 164 -23.27 -5.66 -5.97
CA SER A 164 -23.35 -4.48 -6.85
C SER A 164 -22.19 -3.51 -6.60
N GLU A 165 -21.98 -2.53 -7.50
CA GLU A 165 -21.04 -1.43 -7.32
C GLU A 165 -21.27 -0.70 -6.00
N GLU A 166 -22.52 -0.32 -5.72
CA GLU A 166 -22.92 0.37 -4.51
C GLU A 166 -22.56 -0.42 -3.24
N GLN A 167 -22.85 -1.73 -3.23
CA GLN A 167 -22.53 -2.61 -2.11
C GLN A 167 -21.02 -2.74 -1.88
N ALA A 168 -20.23 -2.83 -2.95
CA ALA A 168 -18.77 -2.90 -2.86
C ALA A 168 -18.20 -1.57 -2.36
N LEU A 169 -18.72 -0.44 -2.84
CA LEU A 169 -18.34 0.91 -2.41
C LEU A 169 -18.65 1.14 -0.93
N GLU A 170 -19.88 0.80 -0.49
CA GLU A 170 -20.26 0.90 0.93
C GLU A 170 -19.38 0.01 1.84
N TYR A 171 -19.01 -1.18 1.37
CA TYR A 171 -18.13 -2.05 2.13
C TYR A 171 -16.71 -1.48 2.22
N GLY A 172 -16.15 -1.01 1.11
CA GLY A 172 -14.86 -0.36 1.08
C GLY A 172 -14.79 0.89 1.95
N GLN A 173 -15.86 1.72 1.94
CA GLN A 173 -15.97 2.88 2.83
C GLN A 173 -15.97 2.45 4.30
N ALA A 174 -16.71 1.41 4.67
CA ALA A 174 -16.71 0.90 6.04
C ALA A 174 -15.33 0.39 6.49
N VAL A 175 -14.56 -0.22 5.59
CA VAL A 175 -13.16 -0.62 5.86
C VAL A 175 -12.27 0.62 6.04
N LEU A 176 -12.43 1.62 5.18
CA LEU A 176 -11.71 2.89 5.24
C LEU A 176 -11.95 3.60 6.59
N ASP A 177 -13.21 3.64 7.04
CA ASP A 177 -13.62 4.26 8.30
C ASP A 177 -13.04 3.54 9.54
N VAL A 178 -12.73 2.25 9.43
CA VAL A 178 -12.03 1.50 10.48
C VAL A 178 -10.53 1.78 10.46
N ILE A 179 -9.90 1.72 9.29
CA ILE A 179 -8.43 1.81 9.19
C ILE A 179 -7.93 3.24 9.42
N ARG A 180 -8.59 4.25 8.84
CA ARG A 180 -8.07 5.63 8.80
C ARG A 180 -7.84 6.25 10.19
N PRO A 181 -8.74 6.14 11.18
CA PRO A 181 -8.48 6.66 12.52
C PRO A 181 -7.30 5.95 13.20
N LEU A 182 -7.18 4.64 13.00
CA LEU A 182 -6.07 3.85 13.55
C LEU A 182 -4.73 4.20 12.87
N LEU A 183 -4.74 4.42 11.56
CA LEU A 183 -3.58 4.87 10.82
C LEU A 183 -3.10 6.24 11.29
N LYS A 184 -4.04 7.16 11.58
CA LYS A 184 -3.73 8.46 12.18
C LYS A 184 -3.05 8.30 13.53
N ILE A 185 -3.60 7.48 14.42
CA ILE A 185 -2.98 7.17 15.73
C ILE A 185 -1.56 6.63 15.56
N LEU A 186 -1.33 5.72 14.60
CA LEU A 186 0.00 5.19 14.32
C LEU A 186 0.96 6.29 13.86
N LYS A 187 0.55 7.15 12.95
CA LYS A 187 1.38 8.27 12.45
C LYS A 187 1.74 9.26 13.56
N GLU A 188 0.80 9.61 14.43
CA GLU A 188 0.99 10.60 15.48
C GLU A 188 1.83 10.07 16.64
N ASN A 189 1.66 8.80 17.03
CA ASN A 189 2.26 8.27 18.26
C ASN A 189 3.40 7.25 18.04
N TYR A 190 3.57 6.71 16.81
CA TYR A 190 4.49 5.61 16.53
C TYR A 190 5.36 5.85 15.29
N SER A 191 5.64 7.09 14.92
CA SER A 191 6.35 7.45 13.67
C SER A 191 7.71 6.77 13.52
N GLU A 192 8.51 6.68 14.61
CA GLU A 192 9.80 5.99 14.60
C GLU A 192 9.65 4.48 14.38
N ALA A 193 8.65 3.86 15.03
CA ALA A 193 8.38 2.44 14.85
C ALA A 193 7.87 2.12 13.44
N ILE A 194 7.06 3.01 12.83
CA ILE A 194 6.66 2.89 11.43
C ILE A 194 7.89 2.94 10.52
N SER A 195 8.77 3.93 10.71
CA SER A 195 10.01 4.06 9.93
C SER A 195 10.88 2.82 10.04
N THR A 196 11.00 2.28 11.26
CA THR A 196 11.72 1.03 11.53
C THR A 196 11.07 -0.16 10.82
N ALA A 197 9.74 -0.29 10.87
CA ALA A 197 9.01 -1.36 10.20
C ALA A 197 9.17 -1.32 8.68
N VAL A 198 9.11 -0.14 8.07
CA VAL A 198 9.33 0.07 6.63
C VAL A 198 10.78 -0.27 6.25
N PHE A 199 11.75 0.19 7.03
CA PHE A 199 13.16 -0.10 6.79
C PHE A 199 13.47 -1.60 6.89
N GLN A 200 12.95 -2.29 7.91
CA GLN A 200 13.07 -3.74 8.04
C GLN A 200 12.48 -4.47 6.82
N TYR A 201 11.30 -4.04 6.36
CA TYR A 201 10.67 -4.60 5.17
C TYR A 201 11.56 -4.42 3.94
N LEU A 202 12.05 -3.22 3.65
CA LEU A 202 12.93 -2.94 2.51
C LEU A 202 14.22 -3.76 2.56
N ASN A 203 14.79 -3.96 3.75
CA ASN A 203 15.97 -4.81 3.92
C ASN A 203 15.66 -6.30 3.69
N SER A 204 14.47 -6.76 4.07
CA SER A 204 14.08 -8.17 3.92
C SER A 204 13.87 -8.61 2.47
N ILE A 205 13.55 -7.67 1.57
CA ILE A 205 13.34 -7.94 0.14
C ILE A 205 14.59 -7.71 -0.72
N ARG A 206 15.68 -7.22 -0.12
CA ARG A 206 16.97 -7.06 -0.79
C ARG A 206 17.69 -8.41 -0.87
N ASN A 207 18.24 -8.72 -2.05
CA ASN A 207 19.05 -9.92 -2.26
C ASN A 207 20.53 -9.59 -2.31
N PRO A 208 21.44 -10.48 -1.87
CA PRO A 208 22.88 -10.31 -2.05
C PRO A 208 23.31 -10.14 -3.52
N SER A 209 22.55 -10.71 -4.46
CA SER A 209 22.77 -10.57 -5.90
C SER A 209 22.49 -9.15 -6.45
N ASP A 210 21.93 -8.27 -5.64
CA ASP A 210 21.66 -6.87 -6.01
C ASP A 210 22.91 -5.98 -5.89
N ASP A 211 24.00 -6.50 -5.32
CA ASP A 211 25.24 -5.76 -5.17
C ASP A 211 25.84 -5.40 -6.53
N GLY A 212 26.13 -4.09 -6.70
CA GLY A 212 26.62 -3.52 -7.95
C GLY A 212 25.55 -3.11 -8.96
N VAL A 213 24.28 -3.44 -8.73
CA VAL A 213 23.15 -2.96 -9.54
C VAL A 213 22.60 -1.65 -8.94
N PRO A 214 22.32 -0.60 -9.75
CA PRO A 214 21.67 0.60 -9.24
C PRO A 214 20.33 0.28 -8.56
N VAL A 215 20.18 0.72 -7.31
CA VAL A 215 18.99 0.47 -6.50
C VAL A 215 18.24 1.76 -6.23
N SER A 216 16.92 1.73 -6.27
CA SER A 216 16.03 2.81 -5.85
C SER A 216 14.85 2.29 -5.03
N THR A 217 14.18 3.20 -4.36
CA THR A 217 12.88 2.92 -3.72
C THR A 217 11.79 3.73 -4.42
N MET A 218 10.60 3.20 -4.45
CA MET A 218 9.42 3.86 -4.99
C MET A 218 8.35 3.98 -3.91
N CYS A 219 7.83 5.19 -3.75
CA CYS A 219 6.69 5.47 -2.90
C CYS A 219 5.53 5.93 -3.78
N LEU A 220 4.38 5.29 -3.62
CA LEU A 220 3.14 5.64 -4.31
C LEU A 220 2.23 6.45 -3.40
N THR A 221 1.44 7.34 -3.99
CA THR A 221 0.31 7.95 -3.29
C THR A 221 -0.85 6.96 -3.33
N THR A 222 -1.19 6.40 -2.17
CA THR A 222 -2.26 5.42 -1.98
C THR A 222 -3.41 6.03 -1.15
N ILE A 223 -4.61 5.50 -1.27
CA ILE A 223 -5.79 5.97 -0.49
C ILE A 223 -5.55 5.86 1.01
N LEU A 224 -4.91 4.77 1.44
CA LEU A 224 -4.39 4.58 2.79
C LEU A 224 -2.87 4.78 2.73
N SER A 225 -2.35 5.95 3.08
CA SER A 225 -0.92 6.22 2.95
C SER A 225 -0.23 6.44 4.29
N LEU A 226 0.86 5.70 4.51
CA LEU A 226 1.76 5.94 5.65
C LEU A 226 2.60 7.20 5.45
N SER A 227 2.95 7.53 4.20
CA SER A 227 3.89 8.59 3.86
C SER A 227 3.23 9.94 3.60
N TYR A 228 1.92 9.96 3.30
CA TYR A 228 1.20 11.17 2.91
C TYR A 228 0.44 11.76 4.09
N ALA A 229 0.58 13.07 4.32
CA ALA A 229 0.04 13.76 5.50
C ALA A 229 -0.85 14.95 5.15
N GLU A 230 -1.39 15.07 3.91
CA GLU A 230 -2.29 16.16 3.58
C GLU A 230 -3.68 15.96 4.22
N PRO A 231 -4.24 17.01 4.89
CA PRO A 231 -5.55 16.92 5.55
C PRO A 231 -6.70 16.51 4.63
N ALA A 232 -6.67 16.95 3.37
CA ALA A 232 -7.68 16.57 2.36
C ALA A 232 -7.71 15.05 2.13
N HIS A 233 -6.56 14.39 2.15
CA HIS A 233 -6.44 12.95 1.96
C HIS A 233 -7.01 12.16 3.14
N GLU A 234 -6.95 12.71 4.36
CA GLU A 234 -7.46 12.06 5.57
C GLU A 234 -8.98 12.13 5.71
N THR A 235 -9.65 13.04 5.02
CA THR A 235 -11.10 13.27 5.11
C THR A 235 -11.90 12.83 3.89
N GLN A 236 -11.21 12.53 2.77
CA GLN A 236 -11.81 12.16 1.51
C GLN A 236 -12.61 10.85 1.61
N SER A 237 -13.81 10.81 1.07
CA SER A 237 -14.59 9.58 0.95
C SER A 237 -13.96 8.61 -0.07
N LEU A 238 -14.29 7.32 0.01
CA LEU A 238 -13.83 6.35 -0.99
C LEU A 238 -14.34 6.70 -2.39
N SER A 239 -15.56 7.23 -2.51
CA SER A 239 -16.13 7.64 -3.81
C SER A 239 -15.30 8.77 -4.45
N GLU A 240 -14.89 9.76 -3.67
CA GLU A 240 -14.03 10.87 -4.13
C GLU A 240 -12.65 10.35 -4.53
N ALA A 241 -12.05 9.46 -3.73
CA ALA A 241 -10.77 8.83 -4.03
C ALA A 241 -10.82 8.03 -5.35
N ILE A 242 -11.88 7.24 -5.55
CA ILE A 242 -12.09 6.49 -6.79
C ILE A 242 -12.25 7.44 -7.99
N SER A 243 -12.94 8.55 -7.83
CA SER A 243 -13.09 9.54 -8.90
C SER A 243 -11.74 10.15 -9.31
N GLN A 244 -10.87 10.43 -8.35
CA GLN A 244 -9.49 10.89 -8.62
C GLN A 244 -8.65 9.81 -9.31
N LEU A 245 -8.74 8.55 -8.86
CA LEU A 245 -8.05 7.43 -9.51
C LEU A 245 -8.51 7.21 -10.95
N LYS A 246 -9.81 7.35 -11.25
CA LYS A 246 -10.35 7.29 -12.62
C LYS A 246 -9.71 8.36 -13.51
N ASN A 247 -9.66 9.60 -13.02
CA ASN A 247 -9.04 10.71 -13.75
C ASN A 247 -7.55 10.46 -14.00
N TRP A 248 -6.82 10.00 -12.97
CA TRP A 248 -5.41 9.67 -13.09
C TRP A 248 -5.17 8.54 -14.11
N LYS A 249 -5.95 7.47 -14.05
CA LYS A 249 -5.88 6.35 -14.99
C LYS A 249 -6.05 6.83 -16.44
N SER A 250 -7.03 7.68 -16.71
CA SER A 250 -7.27 8.27 -18.03
C SER A 250 -6.09 9.10 -18.53
N ILE A 251 -5.49 9.93 -17.66
CA ILE A 251 -4.31 10.74 -18.01
C ILE A 251 -3.12 9.84 -18.40
N VAL A 252 -2.85 8.82 -17.58
CA VAL A 252 -1.73 7.90 -17.82
C VAL A 252 -1.91 7.10 -19.10
N GLU A 253 -3.10 6.57 -19.36
CA GLU A 253 -3.41 5.82 -20.59
C GLU A 253 -3.23 6.69 -21.83
N ASN A 254 -3.67 7.94 -21.80
CA ASN A 254 -3.53 8.87 -22.92
C ASN A 254 -2.13 9.44 -23.15
N THR A 255 -1.29 9.48 -22.08
CA THR A 255 0.03 10.14 -22.17
C THR A 255 1.17 9.14 -22.40
N VAL A 256 1.07 7.94 -21.81
CA VAL A 256 2.16 6.94 -21.82
C VAL A 256 1.97 5.88 -22.90
N PHE A 257 0.74 5.66 -23.34
CA PHE A 257 0.39 4.69 -24.39
C PHE A 257 -0.60 5.33 -25.39
N PRO A 258 -0.17 6.32 -26.21
CA PRO A 258 -0.99 6.75 -27.34
C PRO A 258 -1.14 5.54 -28.28
N GLU A 259 -2.40 5.19 -28.65
CA GLU A 259 -2.73 4.14 -29.63
C GLU A 259 -2.06 4.38 -30.99
#